data_6f7c883c6e6aeb9ab1b54fdb1c2b454b
#
_entry.id   6f7c883c6e6aeb9ab1b54fdb1c2b454b
#
_cell.length_a   1.000
_cell.length_b   1.000
_cell.length_c   1.000
_cell.angle_alpha   90.00
_cell.angle_beta   90.00
_cell.angle_gamma   90.00
#
_symmetry.space_group_name_H-M   'P 1'
#
loop_
_entity.id
_entity.type
_entity.pdbx_description
1 polymer ?
#
loop_
_entity_poly.entity_id
_entity_poly.type
_entity_poly.pdbx_seq_one_letter_code
_entity_poly.pdbx_strand_id
1 'polypeptide(L)'
;MRVCLASTSPARLMLLQQFGIRPLTYAPDVDEDAVVEAVEASEERRLAPDEHVLLLARRKAAEVAARLADDIPDFDGVVIGGDSMFELGGEVLGKPYTPENAVARWRAMRGRTGVLHSGHAVVRLEPGVPPREVHATAAASVSFVDDVTDAEIEAYVATGEPLHVAGAFTVDSLGGAFIERVDGDPSTVVGMSVSTLRRLVRDLGVDWTSLWHTTDPSLEQPDIGEAAELGAPDLS
;
A
#
# COMPACT_ATOMS: atom_id res chain seq x y z
N MET A 1 -21.77 1.48 -1.59
CA MET A 1 -21.08 1.67 -2.90
C MET A 1 -19.99 0.61 -3.02
N ARG A 2 -19.76 0.04 -4.22
CA ARG A 2 -18.71 -0.96 -4.42
C ARG A 2 -17.31 -0.32 -4.39
N VAL A 3 -16.32 -1.06 -3.88
CA VAL A 3 -14.91 -0.66 -3.87
C VAL A 3 -14.09 -1.78 -4.50
N CYS A 4 -13.13 -1.43 -5.34
CA CYS A 4 -12.12 -2.35 -5.87
C CYS A 4 -10.73 -1.85 -5.46
N LEU A 5 -9.89 -2.72 -4.94
CA LEU A 5 -8.48 -2.45 -4.62
C LEU A 5 -7.59 -3.01 -5.73
N ALA A 6 -6.93 -2.13 -6.46
CA ALA A 6 -5.95 -2.45 -7.49
C ALA A 6 -4.56 -2.71 -6.85
N SER A 7 -4.45 -3.81 -6.10
CA SER A 7 -3.22 -4.14 -5.38
C SER A 7 -3.19 -5.61 -4.96
N THR A 8 -1.99 -6.20 -4.93
CA THR A 8 -1.70 -7.50 -4.33
C THR A 8 -1.20 -7.41 -2.89
N SER A 9 -1.15 -6.20 -2.31
CA SER A 9 -0.64 -5.99 -0.94
C SER A 9 -1.64 -6.44 0.12
N PRO A 10 -1.33 -7.46 0.94
CA PRO A 10 -2.20 -7.85 2.05
C PRO A 10 -2.39 -6.73 3.08
N ALA A 11 -1.34 -5.93 3.32
CA ALA A 11 -1.39 -4.82 4.27
C ALA A 11 -2.43 -3.77 3.86
N ARG A 12 -2.48 -3.40 2.56
CA ARG A 12 -3.50 -2.46 2.06
C ARG A 12 -4.91 -3.02 2.18
N LEU A 13 -5.08 -4.32 1.89
CA LEU A 13 -6.38 -4.99 2.04
C LEU A 13 -6.83 -4.98 3.49
N MET A 14 -5.97 -5.44 4.42
CA MET A 14 -6.29 -5.43 5.86
C MET A 14 -6.60 -4.03 6.36
N LEU A 15 -5.84 -3.03 5.92
CA LEU A 15 -6.08 -1.65 6.30
C LEU A 15 -7.48 -1.18 5.89
N LEU A 16 -7.90 -1.38 4.66
CA LEU A 16 -9.26 -1.03 4.22
C LEU A 16 -10.33 -1.76 5.03
N GLN A 17 -10.12 -3.05 5.33
CA GLN A 17 -11.04 -3.85 6.13
C GLN A 17 -11.15 -3.32 7.58
N GLN A 18 -10.05 -2.89 8.20
CA GLN A 18 -10.06 -2.26 9.52
C GLN A 18 -10.89 -0.97 9.55
N PHE A 19 -10.93 -0.25 8.43
CA PHE A 19 -11.74 0.95 8.28
C PHE A 19 -13.16 0.67 7.75
N GLY A 20 -13.62 -0.59 7.81
CA GLY A 20 -14.98 -0.99 7.47
C GLY A 20 -15.26 -1.12 5.97
N ILE A 21 -14.23 -1.16 5.13
CA ILE A 21 -14.35 -1.28 3.68
C ILE A 21 -13.95 -2.69 3.26
N ARG A 22 -14.82 -3.39 2.52
CA ARG A 22 -14.55 -4.73 1.97
C ARG A 22 -14.44 -4.62 0.44
N PRO A 23 -13.23 -4.37 -0.10
CA PRO A 23 -13.07 -4.21 -1.53
C PRO A 23 -13.06 -5.55 -2.26
N LEU A 24 -13.48 -5.55 -3.53
CA LEU A 24 -12.99 -6.52 -4.50
C LEU A 24 -11.48 -6.31 -4.66
N THR A 25 -10.73 -7.37 -4.91
CA THR A 25 -9.28 -7.26 -5.15
C THR A 25 -8.94 -7.69 -6.56
N TYR A 26 -8.22 -6.84 -7.27
CA TYR A 26 -7.68 -7.14 -8.59
C TYR A 26 -6.17 -6.91 -8.57
N ALA A 27 -5.40 -7.94 -8.95
CA ALA A 27 -3.98 -7.79 -9.16
C ALA A 27 -3.75 -6.93 -10.42
N PRO A 28 -3.04 -5.79 -10.31
CA PRO A 28 -2.74 -4.98 -11.49
C PRO A 28 -1.73 -5.71 -12.39
N ASP A 29 -1.96 -5.64 -13.70
CA ASP A 29 -1.04 -6.13 -14.74
C ASP A 29 -0.24 -4.94 -15.29
N VAL A 30 0.74 -4.48 -14.51
CA VAL A 30 1.59 -3.33 -14.81
C VAL A 30 3.06 -3.74 -14.68
N ASP A 31 3.83 -3.55 -15.76
CA ASP A 31 5.29 -3.64 -15.71
C ASP A 31 5.82 -2.33 -15.08
N GLU A 32 6.00 -2.39 -13.74
CA GLU A 32 6.36 -1.22 -12.93
C GLU A 32 7.70 -0.62 -13.36
N ASP A 33 8.69 -1.47 -13.61
CA ASP A 33 10.03 -1.04 -14.02
C ASP A 33 10.00 -0.37 -15.39
N ALA A 34 9.35 -0.97 -16.37
CA ALA A 34 9.22 -0.39 -17.70
C ALA A 34 8.46 0.95 -17.70
N VAL A 35 7.43 1.09 -16.87
CA VAL A 35 6.67 2.34 -16.72
C VAL A 35 7.56 3.45 -16.16
N VAL A 36 8.35 3.16 -15.13
CA VAL A 36 9.25 4.14 -14.50
C VAL A 36 10.38 4.51 -15.45
N GLU A 37 11.06 3.54 -16.05
CA GLU A 37 12.13 3.76 -17.01
C GLU A 37 11.69 4.63 -18.19
N ALA A 38 10.49 4.41 -18.73
CA ALA A 38 9.96 5.20 -19.84
C ALA A 38 9.77 6.68 -19.45
N VAL A 39 9.27 6.97 -18.24
CA VAL A 39 9.08 8.35 -17.77
C VAL A 39 10.43 9.00 -17.47
N GLU A 40 11.33 8.32 -16.74
CA GLU A 40 12.67 8.84 -16.44
C GLU A 40 13.48 9.13 -17.71
N ALA A 41 13.38 8.27 -18.73
CA ALA A 41 14.02 8.50 -20.02
C ALA A 41 13.42 9.70 -20.77
N SER A 42 12.09 9.89 -20.70
CA SER A 42 11.44 11.03 -21.35
C SER A 42 11.72 12.37 -20.68
N GLU A 43 11.91 12.37 -19.37
CA GLU A 43 12.21 13.55 -18.56
C GLU A 43 13.72 13.80 -18.37
N GLU A 44 14.56 12.87 -18.81
CA GLU A 44 16.01 12.90 -18.66
C GLU A 44 16.47 13.07 -17.19
N ARG A 45 15.68 12.55 -16.25
CA ARG A 45 15.96 12.59 -14.80
C ARG A 45 15.37 11.38 -14.05
N ARG A 46 15.87 11.13 -12.87
CA ARG A 46 15.23 10.21 -11.93
C ARG A 46 13.97 10.84 -11.32
N LEU A 47 12.96 10.03 -11.11
CA LEU A 47 11.78 10.43 -10.36
C LEU A 47 12.11 10.56 -8.87
N ALA A 48 11.57 11.61 -8.23
CA ALA A 48 11.56 11.69 -6.78
C ALA A 48 10.65 10.60 -6.20
N PRO A 49 10.86 10.16 -4.92
CA PRO A 49 10.07 9.06 -4.34
C PRO A 49 8.57 9.27 -4.40
N ASP A 50 8.08 10.49 -4.16
CA ASP A 50 6.66 10.84 -4.23
C ASP A 50 6.11 10.81 -5.66
N GLU A 51 6.89 11.26 -6.66
CA GLU A 51 6.53 11.16 -8.08
C GLU A 51 6.44 9.70 -8.53
N HIS A 52 7.41 8.88 -8.11
CA HIS A 52 7.46 7.45 -8.43
C HIS A 52 6.23 6.70 -7.90
N VAL A 53 5.95 6.82 -6.59
CA VAL A 53 4.80 6.12 -6.00
C VAL A 53 3.46 6.62 -6.56
N LEU A 54 3.37 7.90 -6.93
CA LEU A 54 2.18 8.45 -7.54
C LEU A 54 1.97 7.91 -8.96
N LEU A 55 3.03 7.86 -9.76
CA LEU A 55 2.99 7.28 -11.12
C LEU A 55 2.47 5.84 -11.07
N LEU A 56 3.05 4.99 -10.21
CA LEU A 56 2.67 3.58 -10.12
C LEU A 56 1.24 3.41 -9.55
N ALA A 57 0.84 4.19 -8.55
CA ALA A 57 -0.52 4.15 -8.03
C ALA A 57 -1.56 4.47 -9.11
N ARG A 58 -1.29 5.47 -9.94
CA ARG A 58 -2.16 5.87 -11.06
C ARG A 58 -2.23 4.79 -12.15
N ARG A 59 -1.09 4.22 -12.54
CA ARG A 59 -1.04 3.16 -13.56
C ARG A 59 -1.79 1.92 -13.12
N LYS A 60 -1.62 1.50 -11.85
CA LYS A 60 -2.34 0.37 -11.26
C LYS A 60 -3.85 0.61 -11.22
N ALA A 61 -4.27 1.79 -10.78
CA ALA A 61 -5.69 2.14 -10.73
C ALA A 61 -6.33 2.19 -12.13
N ALA A 62 -5.65 2.79 -13.09
CA ALA A 62 -6.18 2.95 -14.45
C ALA A 62 -6.28 1.61 -15.20
N GLU A 63 -5.26 0.75 -15.08
CA GLU A 63 -5.26 -0.59 -15.67
C GLU A 63 -6.42 -1.44 -15.13
N VAL A 64 -6.54 -1.53 -13.80
CA VAL A 64 -7.62 -2.29 -13.17
C VAL A 64 -8.98 -1.69 -13.46
N ALA A 65 -9.12 -0.36 -13.50
CA ALA A 65 -10.38 0.28 -13.84
C ALA A 65 -10.86 -0.04 -15.26
N ALA A 66 -9.94 -0.09 -16.23
CA ALA A 66 -10.26 -0.46 -17.60
C ALA A 66 -10.74 -1.92 -17.67
N ARG A 67 -9.98 -2.85 -17.09
CA ARG A 67 -10.33 -4.28 -17.06
C ARG A 67 -11.63 -4.56 -16.30
N LEU A 68 -11.84 -3.90 -15.17
CA LEU A 68 -13.05 -4.05 -14.37
C LEU A 68 -14.30 -3.58 -15.10
N ALA A 69 -14.20 -2.53 -15.95
CA ALA A 69 -15.30 -2.07 -16.76
C ALA A 69 -15.73 -3.10 -17.81
N ASP A 70 -14.79 -3.91 -18.32
CA ASP A 70 -15.08 -5.01 -19.24
C ASP A 70 -15.62 -6.26 -18.49
N ASP A 71 -15.03 -6.61 -17.35
CA ASP A 71 -15.41 -7.79 -16.55
C ASP A 71 -16.76 -7.62 -15.88
N ILE A 72 -17.07 -6.41 -15.41
CA ILE A 72 -18.30 -6.05 -14.67
C ILE A 72 -18.88 -4.77 -15.25
N PRO A 73 -19.60 -4.81 -16.39
CA PRO A 73 -20.11 -3.61 -17.10
C PRO A 73 -21.06 -2.72 -16.29
N ASP A 74 -21.69 -3.27 -15.26
CA ASP A 74 -22.56 -2.55 -14.33
C ASP A 74 -21.86 -2.12 -13.03
N PHE A 75 -20.52 -2.12 -13.01
CA PHE A 75 -19.79 -1.68 -11.84
C PHE A 75 -20.05 -0.19 -11.57
N ASP A 76 -20.68 0.10 -10.44
CA ASP A 76 -20.86 1.42 -9.87
C ASP A 76 -20.07 1.53 -8.58
N GLY A 77 -18.92 2.20 -8.60
CA GLY A 77 -18.01 2.21 -7.48
C GLY A 77 -16.72 2.98 -7.72
N VAL A 78 -15.74 2.74 -6.85
CA VAL A 78 -14.40 3.32 -6.93
C VAL A 78 -13.34 2.25 -7.02
N VAL A 79 -12.32 2.48 -7.85
CA VAL A 79 -11.10 1.67 -7.94
C VAL A 79 -9.98 2.43 -7.25
N ILE A 80 -9.31 1.80 -6.29
CA ILE A 80 -8.25 2.39 -5.48
C ILE A 80 -6.93 1.74 -5.87
N GLY A 81 -5.99 2.54 -6.39
CA GLY A 81 -4.59 2.17 -6.61
C GLY A 81 -3.67 2.80 -5.56
N GLY A 82 -2.63 2.10 -5.22
CA GLY A 82 -1.63 2.60 -4.28
C GLY A 82 -0.25 2.02 -4.53
N ASP A 83 0.77 2.82 -4.24
CA ASP A 83 2.16 2.38 -4.20
C ASP A 83 2.88 3.03 -3.02
N SER A 84 3.98 2.43 -2.53
CA SER A 84 4.70 2.96 -1.37
C SER A 84 6.18 2.64 -1.42
N MET A 85 7.00 3.60 -0.99
CA MET A 85 8.45 3.50 -0.87
C MET A 85 8.91 4.05 0.48
N PHE A 86 9.94 3.42 1.05
CA PHE A 86 10.59 3.94 2.25
C PHE A 86 11.95 4.52 1.90
N GLU A 87 12.19 5.75 2.33
CA GLU A 87 13.43 6.48 2.10
C GLU A 87 14.17 6.69 3.43
N LEU A 88 15.47 6.41 3.44
CA LEU A 88 16.35 6.68 4.57
C LEU A 88 17.62 7.39 4.10
N GLY A 89 17.76 8.66 4.50
CA GLY A 89 18.96 9.44 4.16
C GLY A 89 19.20 9.65 2.66
N GLY A 90 18.14 9.76 1.87
CA GLY A 90 18.19 9.96 0.42
C GLY A 90 18.25 8.65 -0.38
N GLU A 91 18.23 7.49 0.27
CA GLU A 91 18.22 6.19 -0.39
C GLU A 91 16.85 5.52 -0.23
N VAL A 92 16.29 5.04 -1.32
CA VAL A 92 15.06 4.24 -1.31
C VAL A 92 15.37 2.81 -0.92
N LEU A 93 14.72 2.34 0.15
CA LEU A 93 14.85 0.99 0.66
C LEU A 93 13.62 0.17 0.28
N GLY A 94 13.71 -0.63 -0.77
CA GLY A 94 12.68 -1.58 -1.18
C GLY A 94 12.54 -2.76 -0.20
N LYS A 95 11.97 -3.88 -0.64
CA LYS A 95 11.90 -5.12 0.14
C LYS A 95 13.29 -5.76 0.27
N PRO A 96 13.73 -6.23 1.44
CA PRO A 96 15.07 -6.83 1.60
C PRO A 96 15.19 -8.21 0.98
N TYR A 97 14.11 -8.98 0.97
CA TYR A 97 13.98 -10.36 0.50
C TYR A 97 14.86 -11.40 1.23
N THR A 98 16.02 -11.03 1.74
CA THR A 98 16.91 -11.94 2.46
C THR A 98 17.15 -11.47 3.90
N PRO A 99 17.40 -12.40 4.85
CA PRO A 99 17.72 -12.05 6.24
C PRO A 99 18.93 -11.13 6.36
N GLU A 100 19.99 -11.37 5.59
CA GLU A 100 21.22 -10.58 5.63
C GLU A 100 20.96 -9.11 5.26
N ASN A 101 20.17 -8.89 4.20
CA ASN A 101 19.76 -7.55 3.79
C ASN A 101 18.88 -6.88 4.85
N ALA A 102 17.95 -7.61 5.46
CA ALA A 102 17.10 -7.09 6.52
C ALA A 102 17.89 -6.67 7.75
N VAL A 103 18.84 -7.51 8.21
CA VAL A 103 19.74 -7.19 9.34
C VAL A 103 20.56 -5.93 9.02
N ALA A 104 21.18 -5.86 7.84
CA ALA A 104 21.96 -4.70 7.43
C ALA A 104 21.13 -3.41 7.42
N ARG A 105 19.88 -3.47 6.95
CA ARG A 105 18.96 -2.33 6.96
C ARG A 105 18.57 -1.89 8.36
N TRP A 106 18.23 -2.83 9.24
CA TRP A 106 17.90 -2.52 10.63
C TRP A 106 19.05 -1.84 11.37
N ARG A 107 20.28 -2.31 11.16
CA ARG A 107 21.49 -1.65 11.69
C ARG A 107 21.65 -0.22 11.16
N ALA A 108 21.28 0.02 9.89
CA ALA A 108 21.32 1.35 9.29
C ALA A 108 20.16 2.26 9.74
N MET A 109 19.00 1.71 10.09
CA MET A 109 17.81 2.45 10.52
C MET A 109 17.83 2.82 12.02
N ARG A 110 18.49 2.02 12.86
CA ARG A 110 18.58 2.22 14.31
C ARG A 110 18.93 3.67 14.67
N GLY A 111 18.11 4.30 15.52
CA GLY A 111 18.28 5.69 15.97
C GLY A 111 18.12 6.75 14.88
N ARG A 112 17.60 6.39 13.70
CA ARG A 112 17.40 7.32 12.60
C ARG A 112 15.92 7.48 12.26
N THR A 113 15.64 8.52 11.51
CA THR A 113 14.31 8.78 10.95
C THR A 113 14.35 8.61 9.45
N GLY A 114 13.43 7.81 8.92
CA GLY A 114 13.18 7.69 7.49
C GLY A 114 11.78 8.23 7.13
N VAL A 115 11.47 8.26 5.84
CA VAL A 115 10.18 8.75 5.33
C VAL A 115 9.54 7.65 4.48
N LEU A 116 8.30 7.30 4.82
CA LEU A 116 7.47 6.49 3.93
C LEU A 116 6.66 7.41 3.03
N HIS A 117 6.86 7.28 1.73
CA HIS A 117 6.09 7.93 0.68
C HIS A 117 5.01 6.98 0.19
N SER A 118 3.79 7.47 -0.01
CA SER A 118 2.69 6.67 -0.52
C SER A 118 1.90 7.45 -1.58
N GLY A 119 1.75 6.86 -2.75
CA GLY A 119 0.94 7.37 -3.85
C GLY A 119 -0.46 6.76 -3.79
N HIS A 120 -1.47 7.56 -4.10
CA HIS A 120 -2.88 7.16 -4.11
C HIS A 120 -3.53 7.64 -5.40
N ALA A 121 -4.27 6.77 -6.05
CA ALA A 121 -5.16 7.12 -7.15
C ALA A 121 -6.53 6.48 -6.91
N VAL A 122 -7.59 7.23 -7.18
CA VAL A 122 -8.96 6.77 -7.09
C VAL A 122 -9.64 7.04 -8.41
N VAL A 123 -10.18 6.00 -9.04
CA VAL A 123 -10.95 6.09 -10.28
C VAL A 123 -12.41 5.80 -9.96
N ARG A 124 -13.30 6.74 -10.26
CA ARG A 124 -14.76 6.56 -10.18
C ARG A 124 -15.26 5.95 -11.47
N LEU A 125 -15.93 4.81 -11.37
CA LEU A 125 -16.64 4.14 -12.46
C LEU A 125 -18.16 4.23 -12.22
N GLU A 126 -18.88 4.67 -13.24
CA GLU A 126 -20.35 4.76 -13.27
C GLU A 126 -20.81 4.23 -14.64
N PRO A 127 -21.81 3.34 -14.69
CA PRO A 127 -22.31 2.82 -15.97
C PRO A 127 -22.71 3.94 -16.92
N GLY A 128 -22.14 3.93 -18.13
CA GLY A 128 -22.45 4.92 -19.17
C GLY A 128 -21.82 6.31 -18.98
N VAL A 129 -20.97 6.48 -17.98
CA VAL A 129 -20.24 7.75 -17.71
C VAL A 129 -18.73 7.53 -17.88
N PRO A 130 -18.00 8.45 -18.53
CA PRO A 130 -16.54 8.35 -18.61
C PRO A 130 -15.89 8.28 -17.22
N PRO A 131 -14.85 7.45 -17.02
CA PRO A 131 -14.12 7.37 -15.74
C PRO A 131 -13.57 8.73 -15.32
N ARG A 132 -13.61 9.02 -14.01
CA ARG A 132 -12.99 10.20 -13.41
C ARG A 132 -11.90 9.77 -12.43
N GLU A 133 -10.70 10.32 -12.59
CA GLU A 133 -9.55 10.03 -11.72
C GLU A 133 -9.20 11.23 -10.85
N VAL A 134 -8.88 10.97 -9.60
CA VAL A 134 -8.22 11.88 -8.68
C VAL A 134 -7.06 11.16 -8.00
N HIS A 135 -6.01 11.90 -7.65
CA HIS A 135 -4.81 11.32 -7.06
C HIS A 135 -4.10 12.29 -6.12
N ALA A 136 -3.31 11.75 -5.21
CA ALA A 136 -2.45 12.52 -4.30
C ALA A 136 -1.33 11.65 -3.72
N THR A 137 -0.30 12.30 -3.21
CA THR A 137 0.73 11.67 -2.37
C THR A 137 0.44 11.93 -0.89
N ALA A 138 0.96 11.05 -0.04
CA ALA A 138 1.09 11.24 1.39
C ALA A 138 2.48 10.78 1.83
N ALA A 139 2.99 11.39 2.90
CA ALA A 139 4.24 10.97 3.51
C ALA A 139 4.08 10.92 5.03
N ALA A 140 4.81 10.00 5.67
CA ALA A 140 4.94 9.92 7.12
C ALA A 140 6.38 9.62 7.49
N SER A 141 6.93 10.39 8.45
CA SER A 141 8.25 10.14 9.00
C SER A 141 8.17 9.07 10.09
N VAL A 142 9.10 8.13 10.08
CA VAL A 142 9.21 7.04 11.05
C VAL A 142 10.56 7.13 11.74
N SER A 143 10.55 7.36 13.05
CA SER A 143 11.75 7.39 13.89
C SER A 143 11.91 6.06 14.60
N PHE A 144 13.07 5.44 14.45
CA PHE A 144 13.41 4.18 15.11
C PHE A 144 14.14 4.43 16.41
N VAL A 145 13.87 3.60 17.42
CA VAL A 145 14.59 3.65 18.70
C VAL A 145 16.10 3.40 18.49
N ASP A 146 16.95 3.99 19.32
CA ASP A 146 18.40 3.93 19.18
C ASP A 146 19.06 2.77 19.96
N ASP A 147 18.32 2.19 20.90
CA ASP A 147 18.77 1.14 21.81
C ASP A 147 18.47 -0.29 21.36
N VAL A 148 17.91 -0.48 20.14
CA VAL A 148 17.70 -1.83 19.58
C VAL A 148 19.01 -2.59 19.48
N THR A 149 19.10 -3.72 20.15
CA THR A 149 20.28 -4.57 20.12
C THR A 149 20.38 -5.41 18.83
N ASP A 150 21.59 -5.86 18.50
CA ASP A 150 21.76 -6.77 17.35
C ASP A 150 21.01 -8.09 17.54
N ALA A 151 20.89 -8.58 18.78
CA ALA A 151 20.14 -9.80 19.09
C ALA A 151 18.63 -9.62 18.82
N GLU A 152 18.05 -8.46 19.14
CA GLU A 152 16.64 -8.15 18.82
C GLU A 152 16.44 -8.03 17.31
N ILE A 153 17.37 -7.39 16.59
CA ILE A 153 17.32 -7.30 15.13
C ILE A 153 17.32 -8.72 14.51
N GLU A 154 18.22 -9.58 14.95
CA GLU A 154 18.31 -10.95 14.46
C GLU A 154 17.06 -11.76 14.80
N ALA A 155 16.52 -11.63 16.00
CA ALA A 155 15.27 -12.27 16.41
C ALA A 155 14.08 -11.79 15.57
N TYR A 156 13.95 -10.48 15.34
CA TYR A 156 12.90 -9.93 14.51
C TYR A 156 13.00 -10.40 13.05
N VAL A 157 14.22 -10.39 12.49
CA VAL A 157 14.44 -10.87 11.12
C VAL A 157 14.14 -12.36 10.99
N ALA A 158 14.44 -13.16 12.02
CA ALA A 158 14.15 -14.60 12.03
C ALA A 158 12.64 -14.92 11.96
N THR A 159 11.75 -13.99 12.34
CA THR A 159 10.29 -14.16 12.16
C THR A 159 9.86 -14.16 10.70
N GLY A 160 10.69 -13.66 9.79
CA GLY A 160 10.35 -13.47 8.38
C GLY A 160 9.50 -12.21 8.08
N GLU A 161 8.91 -11.58 9.11
CA GLU A 161 8.03 -10.42 8.94
C GLU A 161 8.65 -9.29 8.10
N PRO A 162 9.91 -8.85 8.33
CA PRO A 162 10.49 -7.75 7.60
C PRO A 162 10.88 -8.06 6.15
N LEU A 163 10.88 -9.32 5.72
CA LEU A 163 11.52 -9.72 4.46
C LEU A 163 10.76 -9.25 3.20
N HIS A 164 9.44 -9.08 3.31
CA HIS A 164 8.57 -8.80 2.17
C HIS A 164 7.88 -7.43 2.23
N VAL A 165 8.37 -6.53 3.08
CA VAL A 165 7.84 -5.17 3.24
C VAL A 165 8.89 -4.12 2.90
N ALA A 166 8.47 -2.98 2.33
CA ALA A 166 9.35 -1.85 2.05
C ALA A 166 9.96 -1.31 3.34
N GLY A 167 11.25 -0.99 3.33
CA GLY A 167 11.96 -0.55 4.54
C GLY A 167 12.29 -1.66 5.54
N ALA A 168 11.85 -2.90 5.32
CA ALA A 168 12.09 -4.03 6.22
C ALA A 168 11.47 -3.87 7.63
N PHE A 169 10.33 -3.20 7.77
CA PHE A 169 9.62 -3.07 9.06
C PHE A 169 8.10 -2.98 8.86
N THR A 170 7.36 -3.29 9.92
CA THR A 170 5.93 -3.03 10.04
C THR A 170 5.69 -2.13 11.25
N VAL A 171 4.69 -1.27 11.19
CA VAL A 171 4.29 -0.41 12.32
C VAL A 171 3.18 -1.03 13.15
N ASP A 172 2.45 -1.93 12.56
CA ASP A 172 1.21 -2.54 13.06
C ASP A 172 1.37 -4.01 13.51
N SER A 173 2.62 -4.49 13.57
CA SER A 173 2.97 -5.84 14.03
C SER A 173 4.25 -5.81 14.88
N LEU A 174 5.09 -6.86 14.84
CA LEU A 174 6.26 -7.02 15.73
C LEU A 174 7.27 -5.87 15.60
N GLY A 175 7.48 -5.34 14.39
CA GLY A 175 8.37 -4.22 14.13
C GLY A 175 7.97 -2.93 14.84
N GLY A 176 6.69 -2.78 15.20
CA GLY A 176 6.16 -1.61 15.91
C GLY A 176 6.84 -1.35 17.26
N ALA A 177 7.36 -2.41 17.92
CA ALA A 177 8.10 -2.28 19.18
C ALA A 177 9.41 -1.47 19.07
N PHE A 178 9.95 -1.34 17.85
CA PHE A 178 11.21 -0.66 17.57
C PHE A 178 11.01 0.72 16.93
N ILE A 179 9.77 1.23 16.92
CA ILE A 179 9.41 2.55 16.40
C ILE A 179 9.12 3.48 17.59
N GLU A 180 9.89 4.57 17.69
CA GLU A 180 9.72 5.59 18.72
C GLU A 180 8.58 6.55 18.39
N ARG A 181 8.48 6.94 17.10
CA ARG A 181 7.51 7.97 16.67
C ARG A 181 7.15 7.84 15.20
N VAL A 182 5.89 8.11 14.92
CA VAL A 182 5.39 8.37 13.56
C VAL A 182 4.88 9.81 13.50
N ASP A 183 5.35 10.60 12.53
CA ASP A 183 4.91 11.96 12.27
C ASP A 183 4.22 12.02 10.90
N GLY A 184 2.92 12.23 10.89
CA GLY A 184 2.03 12.12 9.75
C GLY A 184 0.86 11.19 10.01
N ASP A 185 0.15 10.78 8.94
CA ASP A 185 -0.93 9.78 9.05
C ASP A 185 -0.32 8.38 9.28
N PRO A 186 -0.56 7.72 10.44
CA PRO A 186 0.03 6.41 10.73
C PRO A 186 -0.34 5.34 9.71
N SER A 187 -1.53 5.42 9.10
CA SER A 187 -1.97 4.48 8.08
C SER A 187 -1.11 4.54 6.81
N THR A 188 -0.44 5.68 6.55
CA THR A 188 0.56 5.81 5.46
C THR A 188 1.68 4.80 5.62
N VAL A 189 2.13 4.56 6.87
CA VAL A 189 3.24 3.64 7.15
C VAL A 189 2.87 2.18 6.87
N VAL A 190 1.60 1.83 7.03
CA VAL A 190 1.05 0.50 6.64
C VAL A 190 0.98 0.34 5.11
N GLY A 191 0.99 1.47 4.36
CA GLY A 191 1.07 1.48 2.91
C GLY A 191 -0.04 2.23 2.18
N MET A 192 -0.91 2.97 2.92
CA MET A 192 -1.98 3.79 2.33
C MET A 192 -2.52 4.80 3.35
N SER A 193 -2.46 6.11 3.04
CA SER A 193 -3.07 7.13 3.88
C SER A 193 -4.59 7.11 3.74
N VAL A 194 -5.28 6.65 4.78
CA VAL A 194 -6.75 6.59 4.80
C VAL A 194 -7.36 7.99 4.83
N SER A 195 -6.71 8.93 5.49
CA SER A 195 -7.15 10.33 5.49
C SER A 195 -7.05 10.98 4.10
N THR A 196 -6.02 10.65 3.33
CA THR A 196 -5.86 11.08 1.94
C THR A 196 -6.90 10.41 1.04
N LEU A 197 -7.10 9.11 1.17
CA LEU A 197 -8.15 8.40 0.43
C LEU A 197 -9.53 9.01 0.67
N ARG A 198 -9.87 9.31 1.93
CA ARG A 198 -11.14 9.96 2.26
C ARG A 198 -11.32 11.29 1.50
N ARG A 199 -10.27 12.10 1.38
CA ARG A 199 -10.32 13.36 0.61
C ARG A 199 -10.56 13.09 -0.86
N LEU A 200 -9.80 12.17 -1.46
CA LEU A 200 -9.91 11.81 -2.88
C LEU A 200 -11.32 11.28 -3.23
N VAL A 201 -11.86 10.40 -2.39
CA VAL A 201 -13.23 9.86 -2.56
C VAL A 201 -14.26 11.01 -2.53
N ARG A 202 -14.12 11.95 -1.59
CA ARG A 202 -15.00 13.12 -1.50
C ARG A 202 -14.86 14.05 -2.72
N ASP A 203 -13.64 14.22 -3.26
CA ASP A 203 -13.40 15.06 -4.44
C ASP A 203 -14.07 14.47 -5.70
N LEU A 204 -14.37 13.16 -5.69
CA LEU A 204 -15.21 12.49 -6.70
C LEU A 204 -16.72 12.61 -6.43
N GLY A 205 -17.13 13.29 -5.37
CA GLY A 205 -18.52 13.46 -4.98
C GLY A 205 -19.11 12.25 -4.26
N VAL A 206 -18.28 11.38 -3.70
CA VAL A 206 -18.67 10.17 -2.98
C VAL A 206 -18.52 10.38 -1.47
N ASP A 207 -19.54 10.04 -0.70
CA ASP A 207 -19.47 10.05 0.74
C ASP A 207 -18.65 8.88 1.24
N TRP A 208 -17.60 9.14 2.03
CA TRP A 208 -16.73 8.11 2.60
C TRP A 208 -17.49 7.01 3.34
N THR A 209 -18.51 7.40 4.11
CA THR A 209 -19.33 6.48 4.90
C THR A 209 -20.20 5.56 4.04
N SER A 210 -20.45 5.90 2.79
CA SER A 210 -21.14 5.01 1.84
C SER A 210 -20.30 3.82 1.40
N LEU A 211 -18.99 3.84 1.68
CA LEU A 211 -18.08 2.73 1.42
C LEU A 211 -18.05 1.70 2.57
N TRP A 212 -18.61 2.03 3.73
CA TRP A 212 -18.62 1.11 4.87
C TRP A 212 -19.61 -0.03 4.66
N HIS A 213 -19.16 -1.24 4.89
CA HIS A 213 -19.96 -2.46 4.84
C HIS A 213 -20.37 -2.86 6.28
N THR A 214 -21.22 -2.06 6.89
CA THR A 214 -21.55 -2.25 8.29
C THR A 214 -22.64 -3.29 8.55
N THR A 215 -23.45 -3.69 7.53
CA THR A 215 -24.61 -4.57 7.77
C THR A 215 -25.24 -5.28 6.57
N ASP A 216 -24.64 -5.39 5.41
CA ASP A 216 -25.26 -6.13 4.31
C ASP A 216 -24.64 -7.54 4.16
N PRO A 217 -25.34 -8.61 4.67
CA PRO A 217 -24.89 -10.00 4.51
C PRO A 217 -24.94 -10.48 3.05
N SER A 218 -25.64 -9.77 2.14
CA SER A 218 -25.79 -10.16 0.73
C SER A 218 -24.59 -9.82 -0.15
N LEU A 219 -23.60 -9.11 0.39
CA LEU A 219 -22.31 -8.84 -0.25
C LEU A 219 -21.24 -9.86 0.16
N GLU A 220 -21.62 -11.12 0.34
CA GLU A 220 -20.67 -12.22 0.41
C GLU A 220 -19.87 -12.22 -0.88
N GLN A 221 -18.53 -12.18 -0.74
CA GLN A 221 -17.62 -12.25 -1.87
C GLN A 221 -17.95 -13.48 -2.72
N PRO A 222 -17.93 -13.37 -4.06
CA PRO A 222 -17.85 -14.57 -4.86
C PRO A 222 -16.58 -15.30 -4.43
N ASP A 223 -16.72 -16.57 -4.15
CA ASP A 223 -15.66 -17.49 -3.75
C ASP A 223 -14.51 -17.42 -4.77
N ILE A 224 -13.52 -16.57 -4.50
CA ILE A 224 -12.26 -16.60 -5.23
C ILE A 224 -11.49 -17.76 -4.63
N GLY A 225 -11.61 -18.92 -5.32
CA GLY A 225 -11.04 -20.19 -4.94
C GLY A 225 -9.68 -20.06 -4.27
N GLU A 226 -9.56 -20.78 -3.16
CA GLU A 226 -8.37 -21.07 -2.36
C GLU A 226 -7.09 -20.30 -2.77
N ALA A 227 -6.95 -19.07 -2.29
CA ALA A 227 -5.63 -18.48 -2.19
C ALA A 227 -4.92 -19.19 -1.04
N ALA A 228 -4.03 -20.10 -1.43
CA ALA A 228 -3.03 -20.82 -0.67
C ALA A 228 -3.02 -20.58 0.85
N GLU A 229 -3.27 -21.64 1.60
CA GLU A 229 -2.87 -21.80 2.99
C GLU A 229 -1.40 -21.39 3.17
N LEU A 230 -1.17 -20.16 3.57
CA LEU A 230 0.11 -19.80 4.18
C LEU A 230 0.02 -20.29 5.61
N GLY A 231 0.70 -21.41 5.86
CA GLY A 231 0.72 -22.13 7.11
C GLY A 231 1.02 -21.20 8.29
N ALA A 232 0.12 -21.19 9.26
CA ALA A 232 0.42 -20.71 10.59
C ALA A 232 1.51 -21.61 11.18
N PRO A 233 2.56 -21.06 11.83
CA PRO A 233 3.49 -21.90 12.56
C PRO A 233 2.78 -22.55 13.75
N ASP A 234 2.89 -23.87 13.81
CA ASP A 234 2.45 -24.68 14.97
C ASP A 234 3.25 -24.26 16.21
N LEU A 235 2.57 -23.61 17.14
CA LEU A 235 3.09 -23.28 18.46
C LEU A 235 2.73 -24.40 19.44
N SER A 236 3.37 -25.56 19.31
CA SER A 236 3.38 -26.59 20.35
C SER A 236 4.78 -26.81 20.91
#